data_e976b6dfe738ee571f0d266b20349834
#
_entry.id   e976b6dfe738ee571f0d266b20349834
#
_cell.length_a   1.000
_cell.length_b   1.000
_cell.length_c   1.000
_cell.angle_alpha   90.00
_cell.angle_beta   90.00
_cell.angle_gamma   90.00
#
_symmetry.space_group_name_H-M   'P 1'
#
loop_
_entity.id
_entity.type
_entity.pdbx_description
1 polymer ?
#
loop_
_entity_poly.entity_id
_entity_poly.type
_entity_poly.pdbx_seq_one_letter_code
_entity_poly.pdbx_strand_id
1 'polypeptide(L)'
;MKENIIFDFNRIPEETKFNTRLMVNLTADTNTKGIGKPLNVTVVLDRSGSMNGEPLHYVKMATKVLANQLNPDDRFSLTMYDSSIDTLIKPTLMQDIRSLDAVIDTIDAGGMTFLSGGYEKGCQDAKEYVSKDTITRVMLLTDGLANEGITNPDQLAQLASNQKKNGITTSTIGVGEGYDEFLLGRMAEYGGGSTYFIEDPDNAPSVFKEELGYLKSMAASQVSLTFKPKEQGLTFEQLNTYKKNTDESYSLGDFFSGQSKSILFEMALPPMPLGENTYIGDVEITYRSTTGDEITDESISMPITIDVVSEKIFQNEVPNKDVTLEAAFLLVARAKAKSITFADNGKYDDAAEILDNYASLISNLNLDNEQLNNEVADLRSRAQNMRQFRDDFYTVREKKRMFYESDKMAKSEMISYQKMKGRRKD
;
A
#
# COMPACT_ATOMS: atom_id res chain seq x y z
N MET A 1 -2.52 -18.46 -6.96
CA MET A 1 -2.35 -17.11 -7.53
C MET A 1 -2.33 -17.24 -9.04
N LYS A 2 -2.90 -16.29 -9.78
CA LYS A 2 -2.87 -16.26 -11.26
C LYS A 2 -1.93 -15.13 -11.68
N GLU A 3 -1.11 -15.42 -12.68
CA GLU A 3 -0.11 -14.51 -13.21
C GLU A 3 -0.44 -14.18 -14.67
N ASN A 4 -0.27 -12.92 -15.04
CA ASN A 4 -0.37 -12.48 -16.42
C ASN A 4 0.76 -11.51 -16.72
N ILE A 5 1.58 -11.85 -17.73
CA ILE A 5 2.75 -11.07 -18.14
C ILE A 5 2.49 -10.51 -19.52
N ILE A 6 2.57 -9.20 -19.65
CA ILE A 6 2.21 -8.49 -20.88
C ILE A 6 3.27 -7.42 -21.15
N PHE A 7 3.76 -7.37 -22.39
CA PHE A 7 4.53 -6.23 -22.87
C PHE A 7 3.62 -5.16 -23.48
N ASP A 8 4.05 -3.90 -23.47
CA ASP A 8 3.41 -2.87 -24.29
C ASP A 8 3.63 -3.15 -25.79
N PHE A 9 4.79 -3.69 -26.17
CA PHE A 9 5.05 -4.21 -27.50
C PHE A 9 5.51 -5.66 -27.38
N ASN A 10 4.73 -6.62 -27.89
CA ASN A 10 5.09 -8.05 -27.93
C ASN A 10 6.18 -8.35 -28.97
N ARG A 11 6.42 -7.43 -29.89
CA ARG A 11 7.45 -7.49 -30.93
C ARG A 11 8.29 -6.24 -30.87
N ILE A 12 9.60 -6.40 -31.07
CA ILE A 12 10.56 -5.30 -31.11
C ILE A 12 11.38 -5.34 -32.40
N PRO A 13 11.93 -4.17 -32.86
CA PRO A 13 12.75 -4.15 -34.04
C PRO A 13 14.12 -4.80 -33.85
N GLU A 14 14.63 -5.48 -34.86
CA GLU A 14 15.96 -6.08 -34.87
C GLU A 14 17.07 -5.03 -34.80
N GLU A 15 18.26 -5.43 -34.33
CA GLU A 15 19.52 -4.65 -34.37
C GLU A 15 19.41 -3.22 -33.80
N THR A 16 18.36 -2.92 -33.02
CA THR A 16 18.08 -1.58 -32.51
C THR A 16 17.89 -1.64 -30.99
N LYS A 17 18.46 -0.66 -30.27
CA LYS A 17 18.13 -0.47 -28.86
C LYS A 17 16.67 -0.03 -28.73
N PHE A 18 15.86 -0.75 -27.97
CA PHE A 18 14.43 -0.51 -27.87
C PHE A 18 13.97 -0.38 -26.41
N ASN A 19 13.14 0.63 -26.15
CA ASN A 19 12.49 0.80 -24.86
C ASN A 19 11.08 0.21 -24.91
N THR A 20 10.77 -0.68 -23.98
CA THR A 20 9.48 -1.34 -23.85
C THR A 20 9.07 -1.39 -22.38
N ARG A 21 7.80 -1.70 -22.10
CA ARG A 21 7.31 -1.91 -20.74
C ARG A 21 6.84 -3.34 -20.57
N LEU A 22 7.21 -3.90 -19.43
CA LEU A 22 6.76 -5.21 -18.98
C LEU A 22 5.81 -5.03 -17.78
N MET A 23 4.56 -5.42 -17.93
CA MET A 23 3.59 -5.50 -16.85
C MET A 23 3.46 -6.93 -16.36
N VAL A 24 3.68 -7.14 -15.07
CA VAL A 24 3.36 -8.39 -14.38
C VAL A 24 2.15 -8.13 -13.50
N ASN A 25 1.02 -8.72 -13.87
CA ASN A 25 -0.23 -8.63 -13.13
C ASN A 25 -0.46 -9.92 -12.36
N LEU A 26 -0.60 -9.80 -11.05
CA LEU A 26 -0.86 -10.90 -10.13
C LEU A 26 -2.28 -10.78 -9.59
N THR A 27 -3.04 -11.88 -9.65
CA THR A 27 -4.40 -11.94 -9.11
C THR A 27 -4.51 -13.09 -8.12
N ALA A 28 -4.94 -12.77 -6.91
CA ALA A 28 -5.22 -13.78 -5.90
C ALA A 28 -6.48 -14.59 -6.25
N ASP A 29 -6.45 -15.88 -5.92
CA ASP A 29 -7.58 -16.77 -6.18
C ASP A 29 -8.85 -16.33 -5.45
N THR A 30 -10.00 -16.44 -6.11
CA THR A 30 -11.31 -16.13 -5.54
C THR A 30 -11.91 -17.30 -4.74
N ASN A 31 -11.35 -18.50 -4.88
CA ASN A 31 -11.82 -19.72 -4.23
C ASN A 31 -11.22 -19.91 -2.83
N THR A 32 -11.28 -18.89 -2.02
CA THR A 32 -11.14 -19.12 -0.61
C THR A 32 -12.45 -19.76 -0.13
N LYS A 33 -12.54 -21.07 -0.11
CA LYS A 33 -13.38 -21.76 0.87
C LYS A 33 -12.77 -21.44 2.24
N GLY A 34 -12.69 -20.13 2.51
CA GLY A 34 -12.04 -19.63 3.69
C GLY A 34 -12.97 -19.77 4.86
N ILE A 35 -12.77 -20.80 5.62
CA ILE A 35 -12.73 -20.58 7.05
C ILE A 35 -11.50 -19.73 7.22
N GLY A 36 -11.71 -18.40 7.35
CA GLY A 36 -10.61 -17.46 7.55
C GLY A 36 -9.78 -17.96 8.72
N LYS A 37 -8.46 -18.00 8.57
CA LYS A 37 -7.57 -18.32 9.68
C LYS A 37 -7.94 -17.44 10.87
N PRO A 38 -7.89 -17.96 12.11
CA PRO A 38 -8.09 -17.12 13.28
C PRO A 38 -7.15 -15.92 13.25
N LEU A 39 -7.67 -14.77 13.62
CA LEU A 39 -6.90 -13.55 13.68
C LEU A 39 -6.30 -13.38 15.07
N ASN A 40 -5.08 -12.86 15.14
CA ASN A 40 -4.44 -12.36 16.34
C ASN A 40 -4.19 -10.86 16.12
N VAL A 41 -5.11 -10.03 16.61
CA VAL A 41 -5.13 -8.59 16.38
C VAL A 41 -4.71 -7.86 17.64
N THR A 42 -3.66 -7.04 17.51
CA THR A 42 -3.20 -6.14 18.57
C THR A 42 -3.44 -4.70 18.15
N VAL A 43 -4.24 -3.97 18.88
CA VAL A 43 -4.39 -2.52 18.72
C VAL A 43 -3.35 -1.83 19.61
N VAL A 44 -2.56 -0.94 19.01
CA VAL A 44 -1.61 -0.07 19.70
C VAL A 44 -2.14 1.36 19.55
N LEU A 45 -2.67 1.88 20.65
CA LEU A 45 -3.45 3.12 20.67
C LEU A 45 -2.64 4.24 21.32
N ASP A 46 -2.41 5.30 20.56
CA ASP A 46 -1.88 6.56 21.05
C ASP A 46 -2.91 7.25 21.96
N ARG A 47 -2.50 7.60 23.18
CA ARG A 47 -3.29 8.44 24.08
C ARG A 47 -2.53 9.70 24.49
N SER A 48 -1.53 10.12 23.73
CA SER A 48 -0.77 11.34 24.00
C SER A 48 -1.65 12.58 24.11
N GLY A 49 -1.09 13.68 24.57
CA GLY A 49 -1.86 14.90 24.83
C GLY A 49 -2.60 15.46 23.61
N SER A 50 -2.08 15.27 22.40
CA SER A 50 -2.73 15.67 21.14
C SER A 50 -4.03 14.91 20.87
N MET A 51 -4.12 13.66 21.36
CA MET A 51 -5.34 12.84 21.25
C MET A 51 -6.52 13.37 22.07
N ASN A 52 -6.33 14.38 22.91
CA ASN A 52 -7.41 14.86 23.78
C ASN A 52 -8.63 15.36 23.00
N GLY A 53 -9.82 14.94 23.42
CA GLY A 53 -11.10 15.31 22.82
C GLY A 53 -11.53 14.38 21.70
N GLU A 54 -11.82 14.93 20.51
CA GLU A 54 -12.38 14.20 19.39
C GLU A 54 -11.46 13.06 18.89
N PRO A 55 -10.14 13.24 18.67
CA PRO A 55 -9.29 12.15 18.17
C PRO A 55 -9.36 10.89 19.06
N LEU A 56 -9.24 11.05 20.38
CA LEU A 56 -9.33 9.92 21.30
C LEU A 56 -10.71 9.27 21.32
N HIS A 57 -11.77 10.08 21.25
CA HIS A 57 -13.14 9.57 21.16
C HIS A 57 -13.29 8.67 19.91
N TYR A 58 -12.75 9.09 18.78
CA TYR A 58 -12.85 8.36 17.52
C TYR A 58 -12.09 7.04 17.52
N VAL A 59 -10.85 7.03 18.02
CA VAL A 59 -10.08 5.77 18.08
C VAL A 59 -10.67 4.79 19.10
N LYS A 60 -11.28 5.28 20.19
CA LYS A 60 -12.04 4.44 21.13
C LYS A 60 -13.23 3.79 20.43
N MET A 61 -14.08 4.58 19.74
CA MET A 61 -15.20 4.05 18.98
C MET A 61 -14.76 3.05 17.92
N ALA A 62 -13.75 3.41 17.17
CA ALA A 62 -13.19 2.56 16.12
C ALA A 62 -12.66 1.24 16.67
N THR A 63 -11.95 1.27 17.81
CA THR A 63 -11.44 0.07 18.49
C THR A 63 -12.58 -0.84 18.95
N LYS A 64 -13.69 -0.28 19.47
CA LYS A 64 -14.89 -1.05 19.83
C LYS A 64 -15.52 -1.69 18.60
N VAL A 65 -15.66 -0.94 17.48
CA VAL A 65 -16.21 -1.47 16.22
C VAL A 65 -15.34 -2.60 15.68
N LEU A 66 -14.00 -2.44 15.69
CA LEU A 66 -13.06 -3.46 15.29
C LEU A 66 -13.27 -4.74 16.11
N ALA A 67 -13.19 -4.63 17.43
CA ALA A 67 -13.27 -5.77 18.32
C ALA A 67 -14.61 -6.51 18.18
N ASN A 68 -15.73 -5.78 18.05
CA ASN A 68 -17.06 -6.37 17.86
C ASN A 68 -17.24 -7.09 16.49
N GLN A 69 -16.32 -6.92 15.55
CA GLN A 69 -16.33 -7.63 14.27
C GLN A 69 -15.45 -8.89 14.26
N LEU A 70 -14.64 -9.11 15.30
CA LEU A 70 -13.84 -10.30 15.47
C LEU A 70 -14.73 -11.50 15.81
N ASN A 71 -14.31 -12.69 15.35
CA ASN A 71 -15.00 -13.93 15.67
C ASN A 71 -14.65 -14.40 17.11
N PRO A 72 -15.43 -15.28 17.72
CA PRO A 72 -15.14 -15.82 19.05
C PRO A 72 -13.75 -16.45 19.20
N ASP A 73 -13.23 -17.07 18.13
CA ASP A 73 -11.92 -17.74 18.08
C ASP A 73 -10.77 -16.79 17.70
N ASP A 74 -11.07 -15.55 17.31
CA ASP A 74 -10.06 -14.52 17.11
C ASP A 74 -9.52 -14.05 18.44
N ARG A 75 -8.25 -13.63 18.46
CA ARG A 75 -7.58 -13.09 19.61
C ARG A 75 -7.43 -11.59 19.48
N PHE A 76 -7.69 -10.89 20.56
CA PHE A 76 -7.58 -9.42 20.62
C PHE A 76 -6.70 -9.00 21.80
N SER A 77 -5.89 -7.97 21.59
CA SER A 77 -5.18 -7.26 22.65
C SER A 77 -5.19 -5.76 22.41
N LEU A 78 -5.08 -5.00 23.49
CA LEU A 78 -5.07 -3.54 23.46
C LEU A 78 -3.93 -3.00 24.31
N THR A 79 -2.96 -2.41 23.68
CA THR A 79 -1.86 -1.65 24.28
C THR A 79 -2.10 -0.18 24.05
N MET A 80 -2.05 0.63 25.09
CA MET A 80 -2.08 2.09 24.98
C MET A 80 -0.71 2.66 25.32
N TYR A 81 -0.38 3.82 24.75
CA TYR A 81 0.86 4.50 25.03
C TYR A 81 0.73 6.03 25.01
N ASP A 82 1.51 6.65 25.87
CA ASP A 82 1.90 8.05 25.90
C ASP A 82 3.38 8.11 26.32
N SER A 83 3.76 8.84 27.39
CA SER A 83 5.08 8.68 28.07
C SER A 83 5.16 7.38 28.87
N SER A 84 4.05 6.72 29.13
CA SER A 84 3.93 5.39 29.69
C SER A 84 3.34 4.40 28.71
N ILE A 85 3.56 3.11 28.93
CA ILE A 85 3.07 2.05 28.06
C ILE A 85 2.37 1.00 28.91
N ASP A 86 1.09 0.78 28.63
CA ASP A 86 0.25 -0.15 29.40
C ASP A 86 -0.52 -1.08 28.47
N THR A 87 -0.51 -2.39 28.76
CA THR A 87 -1.41 -3.35 28.12
C THR A 87 -2.71 -3.43 28.91
N LEU A 88 -3.77 -2.80 28.40
CA LEU A 88 -5.09 -2.81 29.03
C LEU A 88 -5.79 -4.16 28.88
N ILE A 89 -5.69 -4.75 27.69
CA ILE A 89 -6.25 -6.07 27.42
C ILE A 89 -5.10 -6.94 26.89
N LYS A 90 -4.71 -7.92 27.69
CA LYS A 90 -3.73 -8.93 27.25
C LYS A 90 -4.30 -9.78 26.13
N PRO A 91 -3.45 -10.38 25.27
CA PRO A 91 -3.93 -11.23 24.17
C PRO A 91 -4.90 -12.32 24.66
N THR A 92 -6.19 -12.12 24.37
CA THR A 92 -7.30 -12.93 24.91
C THR A 92 -8.24 -13.31 23.78
N LEU A 93 -8.80 -14.53 23.78
CA LEU A 93 -9.84 -14.92 22.82
C LEU A 93 -11.07 -14.02 22.99
N MET A 94 -11.70 -13.62 21.88
CA MET A 94 -12.84 -12.69 21.94
C MET A 94 -13.98 -13.22 22.81
N GLN A 95 -14.25 -14.52 22.79
CA GLN A 95 -15.26 -15.15 23.64
C GLN A 95 -15.01 -15.02 25.14
N ASP A 96 -13.76 -14.78 25.56
CA ASP A 96 -13.34 -14.69 26.97
C ASP A 96 -13.24 -13.24 27.46
N ILE A 97 -13.32 -12.25 26.54
CA ILE A 97 -13.24 -10.82 26.90
C ILE A 97 -14.58 -10.36 27.47
N ARG A 98 -14.53 -9.88 28.71
CA ARG A 98 -15.70 -9.29 29.37
C ARG A 98 -15.50 -7.78 29.49
N SER A 99 -16.60 -7.04 29.36
CA SER A 99 -16.61 -5.58 29.57
C SER A 99 -15.62 -4.80 28.70
N LEU A 100 -15.38 -5.25 27.45
CA LEU A 100 -14.46 -4.62 26.51
C LEU A 100 -14.70 -3.11 26.38
N ASP A 101 -15.95 -2.71 26.13
CA ASP A 101 -16.33 -1.30 25.96
C ASP A 101 -16.02 -0.47 27.21
N ALA A 102 -16.29 -1.02 28.38
CA ALA A 102 -16.01 -0.33 29.66
C ALA A 102 -14.49 -0.13 29.85
N VAL A 103 -13.67 -1.12 29.47
CA VAL A 103 -12.21 -0.99 29.55
C VAL A 103 -11.71 0.08 28.59
N ILE A 104 -12.19 0.09 27.33
CA ILE A 104 -11.81 1.11 26.34
C ILE A 104 -12.23 2.52 26.82
N ASP A 105 -13.39 2.64 27.47
CA ASP A 105 -13.89 3.93 27.96
C ASP A 105 -13.01 4.53 29.07
N THR A 106 -12.22 3.74 29.78
CA THR A 106 -11.30 4.23 30.83
C THR A 106 -10.05 4.93 30.27
N ILE A 107 -9.80 4.89 28.96
CA ILE A 107 -8.61 5.51 28.37
C ILE A 107 -8.77 7.03 28.40
N ASP A 108 -7.85 7.73 29.03
CA ASP A 108 -7.79 9.19 29.05
C ASP A 108 -6.49 9.67 28.39
N ALA A 109 -6.55 10.84 27.76
CA ALA A 109 -5.40 11.44 27.12
C ALA A 109 -4.40 12.00 28.14
N GLY A 110 -3.10 11.92 27.80
CA GLY A 110 -2.02 12.48 28.61
C GLY A 110 -0.65 12.22 27.99
N GLY A 111 0.40 12.82 28.55
CA GLY A 111 1.78 12.51 28.21
C GLY A 111 2.26 12.90 26.80
N MET A 112 3.47 12.42 26.48
CA MET A 112 4.14 12.58 25.18
C MET A 112 3.86 11.36 24.29
N THR A 113 4.40 11.37 23.06
CA THR A 113 4.13 10.30 22.06
C THR A 113 5.34 9.37 21.96
N PHE A 114 5.42 8.34 22.85
CA PHE A 114 6.45 7.30 22.83
C PHE A 114 6.04 6.16 21.87
N LEU A 115 5.89 6.49 20.58
CA LEU A 115 5.38 5.59 19.55
C LEU A 115 6.19 4.29 19.43
N SER A 116 7.54 4.38 19.43
CA SER A 116 8.39 3.19 19.30
C SER A 116 8.17 2.21 20.44
N GLY A 117 8.08 2.70 21.68
CA GLY A 117 7.86 1.86 22.85
C GLY A 117 6.48 1.20 22.83
N GLY A 118 5.42 1.97 22.51
CA GLY A 118 4.06 1.43 22.37
C GLY A 118 3.99 0.36 21.28
N TYR A 119 4.60 0.62 20.12
CA TYR A 119 4.65 -0.32 19.00
C TYR A 119 5.40 -1.62 19.37
N GLU A 120 6.60 -1.52 19.97
CA GLU A 120 7.37 -2.69 20.41
C GLU A 120 6.63 -3.53 21.43
N LYS A 121 5.95 -2.88 22.40
CA LYS A 121 5.12 -3.58 23.39
C LYS A 121 3.95 -4.31 22.77
N GLY A 122 3.22 -3.67 21.83
CA GLY A 122 2.15 -4.32 21.09
C GLY A 122 2.65 -5.52 20.27
N CYS A 123 3.80 -5.40 19.64
CA CYS A 123 4.44 -6.52 18.92
C CYS A 123 4.86 -7.64 19.87
N GLN A 124 5.36 -7.32 21.06
CA GLN A 124 5.69 -8.31 22.08
C GLN A 124 4.46 -9.09 22.54
N ASP A 125 3.34 -8.40 22.77
CA ASP A 125 2.08 -9.02 23.16
C ASP A 125 1.57 -9.94 22.02
N ALA A 126 1.59 -9.46 20.78
CA ALA A 126 1.17 -10.26 19.61
C ALA A 126 2.01 -11.52 19.38
N LYS A 127 3.33 -11.43 19.67
CA LYS A 127 4.31 -12.48 19.36
C LYS A 127 4.04 -13.81 20.05
N GLU A 128 3.44 -13.78 21.23
CA GLU A 128 3.14 -14.99 22.03
C GLU A 128 2.22 -15.97 21.28
N TYR A 129 1.38 -15.45 20.38
CA TYR A 129 0.37 -16.22 19.65
C TYR A 129 0.58 -16.27 18.13
N VAL A 130 1.79 -15.94 17.67
CA VAL A 130 2.17 -16.16 16.27
C VAL A 130 2.27 -17.65 15.98
N SER A 131 1.54 -18.12 14.99
CA SER A 131 1.60 -19.52 14.55
C SER A 131 1.39 -19.62 13.02
N LYS A 132 1.56 -20.84 12.47
CA LYS A 132 1.24 -21.14 11.07
C LYS A 132 -0.27 -21.12 10.77
N ASP A 133 -1.10 -21.14 11.82
CA ASP A 133 -2.54 -21.23 11.72
C ASP A 133 -3.23 -19.91 12.05
N THR A 134 -2.49 -18.86 12.37
CA THR A 134 -3.03 -17.55 12.70
C THR A 134 -2.46 -16.45 11.83
N ILE A 135 -3.29 -15.47 11.48
CA ILE A 135 -2.87 -14.22 10.86
C ILE A 135 -2.68 -13.19 11.97
N THR A 136 -1.43 -12.75 12.17
CA THR A 136 -1.09 -11.79 13.23
C THR A 136 -0.91 -10.39 12.67
N ARG A 137 -1.70 -9.43 13.20
CA ARG A 137 -1.71 -8.04 12.78
C ARG A 137 -1.61 -7.11 13.97
N VAL A 138 -0.64 -6.19 13.94
CA VAL A 138 -0.58 -5.01 14.81
C VAL A 138 -1.17 -3.82 14.06
N MET A 139 -2.13 -3.13 14.69
CA MET A 139 -2.76 -1.92 14.18
C MET A 139 -2.32 -0.74 15.03
N LEU A 140 -1.49 0.14 14.49
CA LEU A 140 -0.97 1.33 15.17
C LEU A 140 -1.86 2.53 14.86
N LEU A 141 -2.45 3.11 15.88
CA LEU A 141 -3.33 4.28 15.79
C LEU A 141 -2.66 5.48 16.45
N THR A 142 -2.53 6.59 15.73
CA THR A 142 -1.93 7.83 16.25
C THR A 142 -2.47 9.07 15.52
N ASP A 143 -2.54 10.19 16.22
CA ASP A 143 -2.80 11.52 15.62
C ASP A 143 -1.57 12.43 15.64
N GLY A 144 -0.46 11.94 16.18
CA GLY A 144 0.71 12.75 16.49
C GLY A 144 1.99 12.32 15.82
N LEU A 145 3.00 13.16 16.04
CA LEU A 145 4.38 12.88 15.68
C LEU A 145 5.07 12.14 16.82
N ALA A 146 5.86 11.11 16.49
CA ALA A 146 6.74 10.49 17.46
C ALA A 146 7.71 11.53 18.03
N ASN A 147 7.69 11.78 19.32
CA ASN A 147 8.50 12.79 19.98
C ASN A 147 9.29 12.26 21.19
N GLU A 148 9.17 10.96 21.49
CA GLU A 148 9.92 10.27 22.53
C GLU A 148 10.44 8.92 21.98
N GLY A 149 11.60 8.48 22.46
CA GLY A 149 12.26 7.24 22.02
C GLY A 149 12.82 7.32 20.60
N ILE A 150 12.58 6.30 19.79
CA ILE A 150 12.95 6.30 18.37
C ILE A 150 11.95 7.16 17.60
N THR A 151 12.43 8.27 17.02
CA THR A 151 11.61 9.21 16.23
C THR A 151 12.00 9.21 14.75
N ASN A 152 13.14 8.60 14.39
CA ASN A 152 13.59 8.53 13.01
C ASN A 152 12.70 7.59 12.18
N PRO A 153 12.08 8.06 11.08
CA PRO A 153 11.15 7.26 10.28
C PRO A 153 11.75 5.98 9.70
N ASP A 154 13.04 6.01 9.30
CA ASP A 154 13.72 4.84 8.76
C ASP A 154 13.94 3.75 9.81
N GLN A 155 14.28 4.15 11.03
CA GLN A 155 14.46 3.21 12.14
C GLN A 155 13.11 2.61 12.57
N LEU A 156 12.04 3.40 12.61
CA LEU A 156 10.68 2.91 12.91
C LEU A 156 10.16 1.96 11.82
N ALA A 157 10.39 2.28 10.55
CA ALA A 157 10.07 1.37 9.43
C ALA A 157 10.91 0.08 9.51
N GLN A 158 12.17 0.16 9.92
CA GLN A 158 13.02 -1.04 10.12
C GLN A 158 12.52 -1.91 11.28
N LEU A 159 12.01 -1.33 12.38
CA LEU A 159 11.33 -2.09 13.43
C LEU A 159 10.16 -2.88 12.86
N ALA A 160 9.29 -2.24 12.06
CA ALA A 160 8.16 -2.91 11.43
C ALA A 160 8.61 -4.04 10.47
N SER A 161 9.68 -3.81 9.69
CA SER A 161 10.28 -4.83 8.83
C SER A 161 10.78 -6.05 9.61
N ASN A 162 11.39 -5.82 10.78
CA ASN A 162 11.87 -6.91 11.64
C ASN A 162 10.71 -7.72 12.23
N GLN A 163 9.61 -7.06 12.61
CA GLN A 163 8.42 -7.76 13.11
C GLN A 163 7.73 -8.58 12.02
N LYS A 164 7.71 -8.07 10.78
CA LYS A 164 7.21 -8.85 9.62
C LYS A 164 7.97 -10.17 9.44
N LYS A 165 9.30 -10.18 9.60
CA LYS A 165 10.12 -11.41 9.56
C LYS A 165 9.73 -12.41 10.65
N ASN A 166 9.22 -11.91 11.79
CA ASN A 166 8.71 -12.72 12.89
C ASN A 166 7.24 -13.15 12.71
N GLY A 167 6.61 -12.89 11.54
CA GLY A 167 5.24 -13.24 11.26
C GLY A 167 4.20 -12.23 11.76
N ILE A 168 4.62 -11.05 12.23
CA ILE A 168 3.74 -9.98 12.69
C ILE A 168 3.70 -8.89 11.63
N THR A 169 2.55 -8.69 10.99
CA THR A 169 2.35 -7.61 10.03
C THR A 169 1.77 -6.37 10.70
N THR A 170 1.99 -5.18 10.11
CA THR A 170 1.65 -3.90 10.73
C THR A 170 0.81 -3.04 9.79
N SER A 171 -0.40 -2.68 10.21
CA SER A 171 -1.18 -1.61 9.57
C SER A 171 -1.13 -0.35 10.44
N THR A 172 -1.14 0.81 9.79
CA THR A 172 -1.09 2.11 10.46
C THR A 172 -2.32 2.93 10.13
N ILE A 173 -2.83 3.65 11.13
CA ILE A 173 -4.04 4.45 11.02
C ILE A 173 -3.75 5.82 11.61
N GLY A 174 -3.65 6.80 10.72
CA GLY A 174 -3.52 8.21 11.10
C GLY A 174 -4.88 8.84 11.35
N VAL A 175 -5.02 9.61 12.43
CA VAL A 175 -6.26 10.24 12.83
C VAL A 175 -6.09 11.75 12.84
N GLY A 176 -7.03 12.47 12.21
CA GLY A 176 -6.95 13.93 12.16
C GLY A 176 -5.81 14.44 11.26
N GLU A 177 -5.27 15.62 11.58
CA GLU A 177 -4.30 16.29 10.71
C GLU A 177 -2.85 16.29 11.23
N GLY A 178 -2.62 15.87 12.49
CA GLY A 178 -1.34 16.04 13.19
C GLY A 178 -0.25 15.00 12.90
N TYR A 179 -0.59 13.82 12.42
CA TYR A 179 0.33 12.70 12.27
C TYR A 179 1.27 12.84 11.05
N ASP A 180 2.39 12.10 11.07
CA ASP A 180 3.34 11.99 9.96
C ASP A 180 2.90 10.89 8.97
N GLU A 181 2.36 11.31 7.83
CA GLU A 181 1.88 10.43 6.78
C GLU A 181 3.00 9.59 6.13
N PHE A 182 4.21 10.15 6.03
CA PHE A 182 5.37 9.43 5.48
C PHE A 182 5.85 8.34 6.44
N LEU A 183 5.92 8.66 7.74
CA LEU A 183 6.28 7.69 8.77
C LEU A 183 5.31 6.53 8.79
N LEU A 184 4.01 6.81 8.89
CA LEU A 184 2.98 5.78 8.97
C LEU A 184 2.93 4.94 7.69
N GLY A 185 3.01 5.59 6.51
CA GLY A 185 3.09 4.91 5.22
C GLY A 185 4.27 3.93 5.16
N ARG A 186 5.45 4.37 5.60
CA ARG A 186 6.65 3.52 5.62
C ARG A 186 6.56 2.39 6.63
N MET A 187 6.04 2.63 7.83
CA MET A 187 5.87 1.56 8.83
C MET A 187 4.92 0.48 8.33
N ALA A 188 3.82 0.83 7.68
CA ALA A 188 2.89 -0.13 7.10
C ALA A 188 3.53 -0.89 5.92
N GLU A 189 4.18 -0.19 5.00
CA GLU A 189 4.85 -0.80 3.84
C GLU A 189 5.93 -1.80 4.26
N TYR A 190 6.82 -1.40 5.16
CA TYR A 190 7.89 -2.26 5.68
C TYR A 190 7.34 -3.38 6.56
N GLY A 191 6.24 -3.10 7.28
CA GLY A 191 5.50 -4.04 8.11
C GLY A 191 4.59 -5.00 7.32
N GLY A 192 4.38 -4.77 6.01
CA GLY A 192 3.57 -5.64 5.16
C GLY A 192 2.07 -5.53 5.36
N GLY A 193 1.58 -4.41 5.89
CA GLY A 193 0.16 -4.09 6.02
C GLY A 193 -0.24 -2.87 5.21
N SER A 194 -1.33 -2.23 5.59
CA SER A 194 -1.92 -1.08 4.89
C SER A 194 -1.87 0.19 5.73
N THR A 195 -1.86 1.35 5.06
CA THR A 195 -1.98 2.67 5.69
C THR A 195 -3.38 3.21 5.47
N TYR A 196 -3.98 3.73 6.53
CA TYR A 196 -5.30 4.35 6.51
C TYR A 196 -5.24 5.76 7.07
N PHE A 197 -6.15 6.59 6.59
CA PHE A 197 -6.39 7.93 7.10
C PHE A 197 -7.85 8.09 7.52
N ILE A 198 -8.07 8.44 8.78
CA ILE A 198 -9.37 8.80 9.32
C ILE A 198 -9.47 10.32 9.32
N GLU A 199 -10.03 10.85 8.25
CA GLU A 199 -10.26 12.28 8.07
C GLU A 199 -11.47 12.76 8.88
N ASP A 200 -12.51 11.92 8.91
CA ASP A 200 -13.77 12.14 9.58
C ASP A 200 -14.06 10.93 10.49
N PRO A 201 -14.45 11.18 11.72
CA PRO A 201 -14.83 10.14 12.69
C PRO A 201 -15.86 9.14 12.18
N ASP A 202 -16.82 9.62 11.43
CA ASP A 202 -17.87 8.79 10.86
C ASP A 202 -17.31 7.73 9.88
N ASN A 203 -16.09 7.95 9.37
CA ASN A 203 -15.40 7.01 8.49
C ASN A 203 -14.60 5.94 9.24
N ALA A 204 -14.29 6.13 10.53
CA ALA A 204 -13.49 5.18 11.30
C ALA A 204 -14.05 3.75 11.27
N PRO A 205 -15.35 3.50 11.50
CA PRO A 205 -15.91 2.16 11.40
C PRO A 205 -15.73 1.50 10.03
N SER A 206 -15.74 2.29 8.95
CA SER A 206 -15.58 1.77 7.59
C SER A 206 -14.14 1.35 7.31
N VAL A 207 -13.14 2.09 7.81
CA VAL A 207 -11.72 1.76 7.70
C VAL A 207 -11.42 0.43 8.39
N PHE A 208 -11.90 0.24 9.62
CA PHE A 208 -11.68 -1.01 10.34
C PHE A 208 -12.43 -2.19 9.74
N LYS A 209 -13.65 -1.96 9.24
CA LYS A 209 -14.39 -3.00 8.51
C LYS A 209 -13.65 -3.42 7.23
N GLU A 210 -13.03 -2.47 6.55
CA GLU A 210 -12.22 -2.73 5.37
C GLU A 210 -10.98 -3.56 5.73
N GLU A 211 -10.20 -3.14 6.73
CA GLU A 211 -9.00 -3.86 7.17
C GLU A 211 -9.33 -5.28 7.64
N LEU A 212 -10.37 -5.48 8.47
CA LEU A 212 -10.79 -6.82 8.87
C LEU A 212 -11.31 -7.66 7.69
N GLY A 213 -12.03 -7.03 6.76
CA GLY A 213 -12.47 -7.69 5.53
C GLY A 213 -11.29 -8.20 4.72
N TYR A 214 -10.21 -7.42 4.65
CA TYR A 214 -8.97 -7.82 4.02
C TYR A 214 -8.31 -8.98 4.78
N LEU A 215 -8.14 -8.89 6.10
CA LEU A 215 -7.54 -9.95 6.90
C LEU A 215 -8.32 -11.27 6.79
N LYS A 216 -9.64 -11.23 6.85
CA LYS A 216 -10.51 -12.42 6.72
C LYS A 216 -10.53 -13.01 5.31
N SER A 217 -10.20 -12.22 4.30
CA SER A 217 -10.14 -12.66 2.89
C SER A 217 -8.71 -12.79 2.35
N MET A 218 -7.71 -12.80 3.23
CA MET A 218 -6.32 -12.93 2.82
C MET A 218 -6.08 -14.24 2.09
N ALA A 219 -5.58 -14.18 0.86
CA ALA A 219 -5.29 -15.32 0.01
C ALA A 219 -3.78 -15.61 -0.09
N ALA A 220 -2.96 -14.55 -0.05
CA ALA A 220 -1.50 -14.66 -0.02
C ALA A 220 -0.91 -13.53 0.82
N SER A 221 0.14 -13.80 1.55
CA SER A 221 0.88 -12.80 2.31
C SER A 221 2.34 -12.75 1.91
N GLN A 222 2.98 -11.61 2.18
CA GLN A 222 4.41 -11.36 1.92
C GLN A 222 4.81 -11.61 0.45
N VAL A 223 3.93 -11.27 -0.50
CA VAL A 223 4.21 -11.47 -1.92
C VAL A 223 5.39 -10.61 -2.34
N SER A 224 6.38 -11.24 -2.95
CA SER A 224 7.57 -10.58 -3.51
C SER A 224 7.80 -11.04 -4.94
N LEU A 225 8.30 -10.13 -5.77
CA LEU A 225 8.61 -10.39 -7.17
C LEU A 225 10.05 -9.97 -7.47
N THR A 226 10.77 -10.82 -8.20
CA THR A 226 12.13 -10.55 -8.69
C THR A 226 12.13 -10.72 -10.21
N PHE A 227 12.70 -9.75 -10.93
CA PHE A 227 13.05 -9.93 -12.33
C PHE A 227 14.54 -10.21 -12.45
N LYS A 228 14.91 -11.33 -13.07
CA LYS A 228 16.29 -11.76 -13.31
C LYS A 228 16.62 -11.67 -14.80
N PRO A 229 17.21 -10.56 -15.26
CA PRO A 229 17.57 -10.41 -16.66
C PRO A 229 18.68 -11.42 -17.03
N LYS A 230 18.59 -11.97 -18.24
CA LYS A 230 19.63 -12.83 -18.82
C LYS A 230 20.55 -12.07 -19.76
N GLU A 231 19.98 -11.15 -20.55
CA GLU A 231 20.74 -10.44 -21.59
C GLU A 231 21.66 -9.37 -21.02
N GLN A 232 22.94 -9.39 -21.42
CA GLN A 232 23.87 -8.33 -21.08
C GLN A 232 23.45 -7.02 -21.73
N GLY A 233 23.43 -5.93 -20.92
CA GLY A 233 23.02 -4.60 -21.40
C GLY A 233 21.52 -4.33 -21.31
N LEU A 234 20.69 -5.30 -20.90
CA LEU A 234 19.32 -5.03 -20.49
C LEU A 234 19.30 -4.26 -19.17
N THR A 235 18.61 -3.13 -19.16
CA THR A 235 18.36 -2.37 -17.93
C THR A 235 16.86 -2.23 -17.71
N PHE A 236 16.45 -2.18 -16.46
CA PHE A 236 15.05 -2.03 -16.09
C PHE A 236 14.87 -1.26 -14.81
N GLU A 237 13.75 -0.57 -14.69
CA GLU A 237 13.32 0.16 -13.48
C GLU A 237 11.81 0.00 -13.30
N GLN A 238 11.35 -0.18 -12.06
CA GLN A 238 9.92 -0.17 -11.79
C GLN A 238 9.33 1.24 -11.96
N LEU A 239 8.14 1.32 -12.51
CA LEU A 239 7.34 2.56 -12.55
C LEU A 239 6.50 2.77 -11.30
N ASN A 240 6.16 1.70 -10.59
CA ASN A 240 5.53 1.70 -9.30
C ASN A 240 6.46 2.23 -8.19
N THR A 241 5.98 2.24 -6.95
CA THR A 241 6.77 2.61 -5.76
C THR A 241 6.89 1.46 -4.77
N TYR A 242 6.85 0.20 -5.24
CA TYR A 242 7.05 -0.95 -4.36
C TYR A 242 8.45 -0.96 -3.76
N LYS A 243 8.53 -1.32 -2.47
CA LYS A 243 9.80 -1.42 -1.78
C LYS A 243 10.70 -2.46 -2.44
N LYS A 244 11.92 -2.05 -2.82
CA LYS A 244 12.98 -2.95 -3.24
C LYS A 244 13.71 -3.47 -2.01
N ASN A 245 13.76 -4.79 -1.84
CA ASN A 245 14.44 -5.47 -0.75
C ASN A 245 15.95 -5.60 -1.03
N THR A 246 16.73 -6.03 -0.03
CA THR A 246 18.17 -6.24 -0.17
C THR A 246 18.56 -7.40 -1.10
N ASP A 247 17.65 -8.32 -1.35
CA ASP A 247 17.77 -9.44 -2.30
C ASP A 247 17.29 -9.09 -3.72
N GLU A 248 17.14 -7.79 -4.02
CA GLU A 248 16.67 -7.24 -5.29
C GLU A 248 15.20 -7.50 -5.60
N SER A 249 14.45 -8.20 -4.73
CA SER A 249 13.01 -8.42 -4.91
C SER A 249 12.19 -7.16 -4.59
N TYR A 250 11.01 -7.04 -5.19
CA TYR A 250 10.03 -5.99 -4.91
C TYR A 250 8.91 -6.56 -4.02
N SER A 251 8.66 -5.92 -2.88
CA SER A 251 7.62 -6.34 -1.94
C SER A 251 6.25 -5.79 -2.37
N LEU A 252 5.35 -6.67 -2.82
CA LEU A 252 3.99 -6.31 -3.21
C LEU A 252 2.99 -6.39 -2.04
N GLY A 253 3.46 -6.83 -0.86
CA GLY A 253 2.63 -6.96 0.35
C GLY A 253 1.65 -8.13 0.30
N ASP A 254 0.52 -7.97 0.99
CA ASP A 254 -0.52 -8.99 1.09
C ASP A 254 -1.52 -8.88 -0.05
N PHE A 255 -2.12 -10.01 -0.44
CA PHE A 255 -3.19 -10.10 -1.43
C PHE A 255 -4.43 -10.71 -0.83
N PHE A 256 -5.57 -10.13 -1.14
CA PHE A 256 -6.88 -10.58 -0.68
C PHE A 256 -7.62 -11.31 -1.81
N SER A 257 -8.60 -12.12 -1.45
CA SER A 257 -9.39 -12.91 -2.39
C SER A 257 -9.88 -12.07 -3.58
N GLY A 258 -9.45 -12.45 -4.79
CA GLY A 258 -9.77 -11.76 -6.04
C GLY A 258 -9.09 -10.40 -6.24
N GLN A 259 -8.17 -9.99 -5.37
CA GLN A 259 -7.40 -8.77 -5.56
C GLN A 259 -6.35 -8.96 -6.65
N SER A 260 -6.22 -7.94 -7.50
CA SER A 260 -5.14 -7.84 -8.49
C SER A 260 -4.24 -6.68 -8.16
N LYS A 261 -2.92 -6.87 -8.31
CA LYS A 261 -1.90 -5.82 -8.29
C LYS A 261 -0.97 -6.01 -9.47
N SER A 262 -0.52 -4.89 -10.03
CA SER A 262 0.43 -4.87 -11.15
C SER A 262 1.76 -4.28 -10.70
N ILE A 263 2.85 -4.85 -11.21
CA ILE A 263 4.14 -4.17 -11.24
C ILE A 263 4.53 -3.93 -12.69
N LEU A 264 4.89 -2.71 -12.99
CA LEU A 264 5.25 -2.26 -14.33
C LEU A 264 6.73 -1.89 -14.35
N PHE A 265 7.49 -2.52 -15.24
CA PHE A 265 8.89 -2.22 -15.50
C PHE A 265 9.06 -1.46 -16.80
N GLU A 266 9.78 -0.36 -16.77
CA GLU A 266 10.35 0.27 -17.95
C GLU A 266 11.69 -0.40 -18.24
N MET A 267 11.84 -0.95 -19.44
CA MET A 267 12.99 -1.76 -19.83
C MET A 267 13.66 -1.15 -21.04
N ALA A 268 15.00 -1.11 -21.03
CA ALA A 268 15.78 -0.82 -22.21
C ALA A 268 16.48 -2.11 -22.67
N LEU A 269 16.03 -2.64 -23.79
CA LEU A 269 16.58 -3.82 -24.42
C LEU A 269 17.75 -3.45 -25.32
N PRO A 270 18.86 -4.22 -25.30
CA PRO A 270 19.97 -4.03 -26.24
C PRO A 270 19.55 -4.40 -27.66
N PRO A 271 20.33 -4.04 -28.70
CA PRO A 271 20.14 -4.56 -30.03
C PRO A 271 20.17 -6.10 -30.04
N MET A 272 19.14 -6.72 -30.62
CA MET A 272 18.99 -8.17 -30.66
C MET A 272 18.77 -8.65 -32.10
N PRO A 273 19.25 -9.84 -32.47
CA PRO A 273 19.02 -10.41 -33.79
C PRO A 273 17.59 -10.89 -33.98
N LEU A 274 17.11 -11.03 -35.19
CA LEU A 274 15.83 -11.64 -35.53
C LEU A 274 15.65 -12.97 -34.75
N GLY A 275 14.48 -13.14 -34.15
CA GLY A 275 14.15 -14.36 -33.41
C GLY A 275 12.76 -14.36 -32.85
N GLU A 276 12.12 -15.51 -32.87
CA GLU A 276 10.86 -15.74 -32.17
C GLU A 276 11.13 -16.26 -30.73
N ASN A 277 10.29 -15.86 -29.77
CA ASN A 277 10.41 -16.27 -28.39
C ASN A 277 11.82 -16.08 -27.80
N THR A 278 12.47 -14.97 -28.16
CA THR A 278 13.81 -14.64 -27.66
C THR A 278 13.75 -14.46 -26.15
N TYR A 279 14.48 -15.31 -25.41
CA TYR A 279 14.48 -15.34 -23.96
C TYR A 279 15.30 -14.18 -23.39
N ILE A 280 14.70 -13.37 -22.53
CA ILE A 280 15.32 -12.18 -21.94
C ILE A 280 15.54 -12.25 -20.41
N GLY A 281 14.93 -13.21 -19.74
CA GLY A 281 15.10 -13.38 -18.30
C GLY A 281 13.93 -14.15 -17.66
N ASP A 282 13.95 -14.22 -16.32
CA ASP A 282 12.90 -14.86 -15.54
C ASP A 282 12.24 -13.87 -14.56
N VAL A 283 10.94 -14.03 -14.37
CA VAL A 283 10.21 -13.43 -13.25
C VAL A 283 9.99 -14.52 -12.20
N GLU A 284 10.47 -14.28 -11.00
CA GLU A 284 10.24 -15.14 -9.84
C GLU A 284 9.28 -14.44 -8.87
N ILE A 285 8.28 -15.18 -8.39
CA ILE A 285 7.29 -14.71 -7.43
C ILE A 285 7.34 -15.64 -6.23
N THR A 286 7.52 -15.09 -5.04
CA THR A 286 7.48 -15.83 -3.78
C THR A 286 6.38 -15.27 -2.90
N TYR A 287 5.63 -16.12 -2.22
CA TYR A 287 4.57 -15.70 -1.32
C TYR A 287 4.22 -16.79 -0.31
N ARG A 288 3.52 -16.42 0.74
CA ARG A 288 2.89 -17.34 1.67
C ARG A 288 1.42 -17.49 1.31
N SER A 289 1.03 -18.70 0.91
CA SER A 289 -0.37 -19.03 0.67
C SER A 289 -1.12 -19.22 1.99
N THR A 290 -2.30 -18.60 2.09
CA THR A 290 -3.18 -18.72 3.26
C THR A 290 -4.48 -19.47 2.94
N THR A 291 -4.60 -19.99 1.72
CA THR A 291 -5.84 -20.62 1.22
C THR A 291 -6.00 -22.10 1.60
N GLY A 292 -4.93 -22.75 2.06
CA GLY A 292 -4.95 -24.14 2.55
C GLY A 292 -5.18 -24.26 4.06
N ASP A 293 -5.13 -25.48 4.56
CA ASP A 293 -5.25 -25.77 6.00
C ASP A 293 -4.08 -25.16 6.79
N GLU A 294 -2.89 -25.11 6.20
CA GLU A 294 -1.69 -24.47 6.77
C GLU A 294 -1.20 -23.34 5.86
N ILE A 295 -0.45 -22.41 6.44
CA ILE A 295 0.28 -21.40 5.66
C ILE A 295 1.52 -22.05 5.06
N THR A 296 1.62 -22.07 3.73
CA THR A 296 2.73 -22.65 2.98
C THR A 296 3.52 -21.60 2.22
N ASP A 297 4.84 -21.79 2.16
CA ASP A 297 5.69 -20.93 1.32
C ASP A 297 5.67 -21.47 -0.12
N GLU A 298 5.29 -20.60 -1.06
CA GLU A 298 5.13 -20.91 -2.49
C GLU A 298 6.10 -20.11 -3.33
N SER A 299 6.54 -20.69 -4.45
CA SER A 299 7.40 -20.02 -5.42
C SER A 299 6.98 -20.38 -6.84
N ILE A 300 6.92 -19.39 -7.71
CA ILE A 300 6.60 -19.51 -9.13
C ILE A 300 7.75 -18.87 -9.91
N SER A 301 8.26 -19.53 -10.94
CA SER A 301 9.25 -18.97 -11.86
C SER A 301 8.73 -19.07 -13.29
N MET A 302 8.82 -17.97 -14.04
CA MET A 302 8.31 -17.85 -15.39
C MET A 302 9.36 -17.26 -16.31
N PRO A 303 9.70 -17.93 -17.45
CA PRO A 303 10.57 -17.36 -18.46
C PRO A 303 9.86 -16.24 -19.21
N ILE A 304 10.57 -15.16 -19.44
CA ILE A 304 10.12 -14.00 -20.21
C ILE A 304 10.76 -14.03 -21.59
N THR A 305 9.92 -14.03 -22.62
CA THR A 305 10.34 -14.03 -24.01
C THR A 305 9.72 -12.89 -24.78
N ILE A 306 10.39 -12.41 -25.82
CA ILE A 306 9.91 -11.38 -26.75
C ILE A 306 10.28 -11.75 -28.19
N ASP A 307 9.44 -11.37 -29.16
CA ASP A 307 9.76 -11.58 -30.56
C ASP A 307 10.58 -10.42 -31.12
N VAL A 308 11.65 -10.73 -31.80
CA VAL A 308 12.46 -9.74 -32.52
C VAL A 308 12.14 -9.85 -34.01
N VAL A 309 11.61 -8.77 -34.61
CA VAL A 309 11.11 -8.74 -35.98
C VAL A 309 11.82 -7.69 -36.81
N SER A 310 11.72 -7.79 -38.16
CA SER A 310 12.25 -6.76 -39.00
C SER A 310 11.52 -5.42 -38.80
N GLU A 311 12.23 -4.32 -39.05
CA GLU A 311 11.69 -2.95 -38.98
C GLU A 311 10.37 -2.80 -39.74
N LYS A 312 10.26 -3.44 -40.92
CA LYS A 312 9.06 -3.41 -41.77
C LYS A 312 7.83 -4.02 -41.07
N ILE A 313 8.01 -5.06 -40.26
CA ILE A 313 6.93 -5.70 -39.49
C ILE A 313 6.60 -4.81 -38.31
N PHE A 314 7.63 -4.32 -37.60
CA PHE A 314 7.47 -3.49 -36.40
C PHE A 314 6.70 -2.19 -36.67
N GLN A 315 6.83 -1.56 -37.83
CA GLN A 315 6.10 -0.34 -38.19
C GLN A 315 4.57 -0.44 -38.11
N ASN A 316 4.02 -1.65 -38.05
CA ASN A 316 2.59 -1.91 -37.91
C ASN A 316 2.19 -2.27 -36.44
N GLU A 317 3.15 -2.36 -35.54
CA GLU A 317 2.86 -2.67 -34.13
C GLU A 317 2.27 -1.46 -33.43
N VAL A 318 1.32 -1.73 -32.55
CA VAL A 318 0.71 -0.72 -31.67
C VAL A 318 0.87 -1.14 -30.22
N PRO A 319 1.07 -0.19 -29.30
CA PRO A 319 1.26 -0.53 -27.91
C PRO A 319 -0.01 -1.15 -27.30
N ASN A 320 0.19 -2.12 -26.42
CA ASN A 320 -0.89 -2.74 -25.66
C ASN A 320 -1.62 -1.70 -24.80
N LYS A 321 -2.94 -1.64 -24.94
CA LYS A 321 -3.78 -0.63 -24.27
C LYS A 321 -3.80 -0.78 -22.77
N ASP A 322 -3.78 -2.01 -22.24
CA ASP A 322 -3.84 -2.25 -20.80
C ASP A 322 -2.55 -1.81 -20.11
N VAL A 323 -1.40 -2.11 -20.72
CA VAL A 323 -0.08 -1.66 -20.24
C VAL A 323 0.04 -0.13 -20.31
N THR A 324 -0.44 0.46 -21.40
CA THR A 324 -0.42 1.92 -21.57
C THR A 324 -1.35 2.60 -20.56
N LEU A 325 -2.51 2.02 -20.28
CA LEU A 325 -3.46 2.53 -19.29
C LEU A 325 -2.88 2.47 -17.87
N GLU A 326 -2.29 1.34 -17.50
CA GLU A 326 -1.63 1.20 -16.19
C GLU A 326 -0.49 2.21 -16.04
N ALA A 327 0.35 2.36 -17.06
CA ALA A 327 1.40 3.38 -17.06
C ALA A 327 0.84 4.79 -16.88
N ALA A 328 -0.31 5.11 -17.51
CA ALA A 328 -0.96 6.41 -17.37
C ALA A 328 -1.41 6.68 -15.93
N PHE A 329 -1.97 5.69 -15.23
CA PHE A 329 -2.32 5.84 -13.81
C PHE A 329 -1.09 6.02 -12.92
N LEU A 330 0.01 5.31 -13.19
CA LEU A 330 1.27 5.52 -12.47
C LEU A 330 1.85 6.92 -12.72
N LEU A 331 1.64 7.49 -13.90
CA LEU A 331 2.01 8.89 -14.17
C LEU A 331 1.15 9.87 -13.37
N VAL A 332 -0.15 9.63 -13.17
CA VAL A 332 -1.00 10.44 -12.27
C VAL A 332 -0.45 10.39 -10.84
N ALA A 333 -0.14 9.19 -10.33
CA ALA A 333 0.45 9.04 -9.01
C ALA A 333 1.75 9.85 -8.86
N ARG A 334 2.63 9.73 -9.85
CA ARG A 334 3.92 10.44 -9.88
C ARG A 334 3.74 11.95 -9.95
N ALA A 335 2.73 12.44 -10.69
CA ALA A 335 2.40 13.87 -10.75
C ALA A 335 2.00 14.41 -9.36
N LYS A 336 1.09 13.71 -8.66
CA LYS A 336 0.65 14.07 -7.31
C LYS A 336 1.82 14.08 -6.33
N ALA A 337 2.64 13.03 -6.31
CA ALA A 337 3.80 12.92 -5.41
C ALA A 337 4.84 14.04 -5.65
N LYS A 338 5.17 14.33 -6.90
CA LYS A 338 6.10 15.43 -7.23
C LYS A 338 5.53 16.80 -6.86
N SER A 339 4.24 17.02 -7.12
CA SER A 339 3.56 18.28 -6.77
C SER A 339 3.62 18.54 -5.27
N ILE A 340 3.39 17.51 -4.42
CA ILE A 340 3.56 17.60 -2.96
C ILE A 340 4.97 18.09 -2.62
N THR A 341 6.02 17.51 -3.24
CA THR A 341 7.41 17.89 -2.96
C THR A 341 7.69 19.38 -3.25
N PHE A 342 7.13 19.92 -4.33
CA PHE A 342 7.27 21.34 -4.65
C PHE A 342 6.45 22.24 -3.71
N ALA A 343 5.20 21.87 -3.45
CA ALA A 343 4.30 22.63 -2.59
C ALA A 343 4.79 22.68 -1.13
N ASP A 344 5.37 21.61 -0.59
CA ASP A 344 5.99 21.57 0.74
C ASP A 344 7.17 22.58 0.89
N ASN A 345 7.77 22.97 -0.24
CA ASN A 345 8.82 24.00 -0.29
C ASN A 345 8.27 25.38 -0.67
N GLY A 346 6.95 25.60 -0.64
CA GLY A 346 6.30 26.87 -0.99
C GLY A 346 6.32 27.21 -2.48
N LYS A 347 6.71 26.26 -3.35
CA LYS A 347 6.83 26.41 -4.81
C LYS A 347 5.53 26.02 -5.50
N TYR A 348 4.45 26.77 -5.23
CA TYR A 348 3.10 26.43 -5.71
C TYR A 348 2.94 26.50 -7.22
N ASP A 349 3.64 27.46 -7.88
CA ASP A 349 3.62 27.58 -9.34
C ASP A 349 4.31 26.36 -10.00
N ASP A 350 5.47 25.91 -9.48
CA ASP A 350 6.17 24.71 -9.93
C ASP A 350 5.32 23.46 -9.69
N ALA A 351 4.68 23.37 -8.50
CA ALA A 351 3.78 22.28 -8.15
C ALA A 351 2.59 22.16 -9.13
N ALA A 352 2.00 23.30 -9.51
CA ALA A 352 0.91 23.39 -10.47
C ALA A 352 1.37 23.04 -11.89
N GLU A 353 2.56 23.52 -12.29
CA GLU A 353 3.15 23.22 -13.61
C GLU A 353 3.36 21.71 -13.78
N ILE A 354 3.87 21.02 -12.75
CA ILE A 354 4.03 19.56 -12.76
C ILE A 354 2.68 18.88 -13.03
N LEU A 355 1.62 19.25 -12.32
CA LEU A 355 0.29 18.66 -12.50
C LEU A 355 -0.23 18.87 -13.93
N ASP A 356 -0.11 20.07 -14.49
CA ASP A 356 -0.57 20.38 -15.86
C ASP A 356 0.25 19.65 -16.93
N ASN A 357 1.58 19.55 -16.73
CA ASN A 357 2.46 18.86 -17.69
C ASN A 357 2.10 17.37 -17.78
N TYR A 358 1.91 16.71 -16.61
CA TYR A 358 1.49 15.31 -16.61
C TYR A 358 0.06 15.14 -17.12
N ALA A 359 -0.88 16.03 -16.79
CA ALA A 359 -2.24 16.00 -17.34
C ALA A 359 -2.24 16.09 -18.86
N SER A 360 -1.38 16.94 -19.43
CA SER A 360 -1.22 17.10 -20.88
C SER A 360 -0.59 15.86 -21.51
N LEU A 361 0.49 15.32 -20.89
CA LEU A 361 1.14 14.11 -21.35
C LEU A 361 0.16 12.93 -21.41
N ILE A 362 -0.64 12.73 -20.36
CA ILE A 362 -1.61 11.64 -20.26
C ILE A 362 -2.75 11.84 -21.28
N SER A 363 -3.24 13.08 -21.45
CA SER A 363 -4.29 13.36 -22.46
C SER A 363 -3.84 13.02 -23.87
N ASN A 364 -2.55 13.22 -24.20
CA ASN A 364 -2.02 12.92 -25.53
C ASN A 364 -1.93 11.41 -25.83
N LEU A 365 -2.07 10.54 -24.82
CA LEU A 365 -2.15 9.09 -25.05
C LEU A 365 -3.48 8.66 -25.69
N ASN A 366 -4.48 9.54 -25.73
CA ASN A 366 -5.80 9.31 -26.34
C ASN A 366 -6.47 8.00 -25.89
N LEU A 367 -6.35 7.68 -24.59
CA LEU A 367 -6.95 6.48 -24.01
C LEU A 367 -8.42 6.77 -23.66
N ASP A 368 -9.32 5.96 -24.22
CA ASP A 368 -10.77 6.03 -23.90
C ASP A 368 -11.04 5.30 -22.58
N ASN A 369 -10.86 6.02 -21.45
CA ASN A 369 -11.10 5.51 -20.12
C ASN A 369 -11.65 6.64 -19.23
N GLU A 370 -12.92 6.48 -18.78
CA GLU A 370 -13.61 7.49 -17.98
C GLU A 370 -12.87 7.82 -16.68
N GLN A 371 -12.33 6.82 -16.00
CA GLN A 371 -11.63 7.01 -14.74
C GLN A 371 -10.35 7.82 -14.95
N LEU A 372 -9.56 7.48 -15.96
CA LEU A 372 -8.34 8.24 -16.30
C LEU A 372 -8.68 9.69 -16.66
N ASN A 373 -9.77 9.91 -17.40
CA ASN A 373 -10.23 11.25 -17.74
C ASN A 373 -10.61 12.06 -16.49
N ASN A 374 -11.24 11.42 -15.48
CA ASN A 374 -11.55 12.04 -14.19
C ASN A 374 -10.28 12.40 -13.41
N GLU A 375 -9.25 11.53 -13.41
CA GLU A 375 -7.97 11.84 -12.76
C GLU A 375 -7.24 12.99 -13.47
N VAL A 376 -7.25 13.04 -14.81
CA VAL A 376 -6.69 14.17 -15.56
C VAL A 376 -7.40 15.48 -15.25
N ALA A 377 -8.72 15.46 -15.13
CA ALA A 377 -9.50 16.63 -14.73
C ALA A 377 -9.17 17.07 -13.30
N ASP A 378 -8.99 16.13 -12.36
CA ASP A 378 -8.57 16.38 -10.98
C ASP A 378 -7.18 17.05 -10.95
N LEU A 379 -6.19 16.55 -11.71
CA LEU A 379 -4.87 17.16 -11.81
C LEU A 379 -4.94 18.63 -12.26
N ARG A 380 -5.73 18.93 -13.31
CA ARG A 380 -5.91 20.29 -13.81
C ARG A 380 -6.59 21.20 -12.80
N SER A 381 -7.64 20.69 -12.13
CA SER A 381 -8.36 21.44 -11.07
C SER A 381 -7.41 21.78 -9.91
N ARG A 382 -6.59 20.84 -9.46
CA ARG A 382 -5.59 21.07 -8.41
C ARG A 382 -4.52 22.06 -8.85
N ALA A 383 -4.04 21.97 -10.10
CA ALA A 383 -3.09 22.94 -10.64
C ALA A 383 -3.65 24.38 -10.63
N GLN A 384 -4.90 24.55 -11.05
CA GLN A 384 -5.56 25.84 -11.02
C GLN A 384 -5.70 26.37 -9.58
N ASN A 385 -6.15 25.54 -8.65
CA ASN A 385 -6.33 25.92 -7.25
C ASN A 385 -5.00 26.27 -6.58
N MET A 386 -3.93 25.52 -6.85
CA MET A 386 -2.57 25.85 -6.35
C MET A 386 -2.09 27.20 -6.79
N ARG A 387 -2.29 27.59 -8.06
CA ARG A 387 -1.91 28.91 -8.56
C ARG A 387 -2.74 30.04 -7.94
N GLN A 388 -4.05 29.79 -7.79
CA GLN A 388 -5.00 30.81 -7.37
C GLN A 388 -5.00 31.03 -5.85
N PHE A 389 -4.95 29.95 -5.08
CA PHE A 389 -5.20 29.98 -3.63
C PHE A 389 -3.98 29.57 -2.79
N ARG A 390 -2.91 29.04 -3.39
CA ARG A 390 -1.64 28.70 -2.73
C ARG A 390 -1.84 27.96 -1.39
N ASP A 391 -1.38 28.57 -0.27
CA ASP A 391 -1.50 28.04 1.09
C ASP A 391 -2.96 27.76 1.50
N ASP A 392 -3.91 28.58 1.04
CA ASP A 392 -5.33 28.41 1.37
C ASP A 392 -5.90 27.13 0.73
N PHE A 393 -5.34 26.69 -0.39
CA PHE A 393 -5.70 25.41 -1.02
C PHE A 393 -4.85 24.26 -0.50
N TYR A 394 -3.51 24.44 -0.45
CA TYR A 394 -2.58 23.39 -0.03
C TYR A 394 -2.53 23.28 1.50
N THR A 395 -3.65 22.97 2.10
CA THR A 395 -3.77 22.70 3.53
C THR A 395 -3.14 21.36 3.89
N VAL A 396 -2.87 21.13 5.17
CA VAL A 396 -2.41 19.83 5.70
C VAL A 396 -3.32 18.69 5.26
N ARG A 397 -4.62 18.92 5.28
CA ARG A 397 -5.65 17.96 4.84
C ARG A 397 -5.52 17.62 3.35
N GLU A 398 -5.35 18.62 2.48
CA GLU A 398 -5.20 18.40 1.04
C GLU A 398 -3.89 17.67 0.72
N LYS A 399 -2.79 18.02 1.40
CA LYS A 399 -1.51 17.30 1.30
C LYS A 399 -1.68 15.81 1.62
N LYS A 400 -2.28 15.47 2.77
CA LYS A 400 -2.51 14.07 3.18
C LYS A 400 -3.39 13.32 2.18
N ARG A 401 -4.42 13.97 1.68
CA ARG A 401 -5.29 13.40 0.66
C ARG A 401 -4.53 13.10 -0.63
N MET A 402 -3.75 14.06 -1.14
CA MET A 402 -2.92 13.85 -2.34
C MET A 402 -1.90 12.74 -2.13
N PHE A 403 -1.25 12.69 -0.96
CA PHE A 403 -0.28 11.65 -0.61
C PHE A 403 -0.93 10.27 -0.64
N TYR A 404 -2.04 10.09 0.09
CA TYR A 404 -2.76 8.82 0.16
C TYR A 404 -3.25 8.36 -1.22
N GLU A 405 -3.81 9.27 -2.02
CA GLU A 405 -4.24 8.98 -3.40
C GLU A 405 -3.08 8.53 -4.27
N SER A 406 -1.93 9.23 -4.20
CA SER A 406 -0.74 8.88 -4.98
C SER A 406 -0.15 7.54 -4.56
N ASP A 407 -0.06 7.24 -3.27
CA ASP A 407 0.48 5.98 -2.75
C ASP A 407 -0.35 4.77 -3.18
N LYS A 408 -1.68 4.84 -3.03
CA LYS A 408 -2.58 3.76 -3.47
C LYS A 408 -2.51 3.52 -4.98
N MET A 409 -2.43 4.58 -5.76
CA MET A 409 -2.33 4.48 -7.21
C MET A 409 -0.96 3.94 -7.64
N ALA A 410 0.12 4.39 -7.00
CA ALA A 410 1.48 3.93 -7.28
C ALA A 410 1.70 2.44 -6.94
N LYS A 411 0.85 1.86 -6.09
CA LYS A 411 0.83 0.42 -5.74
C LYS A 411 -0.23 -0.37 -6.50
N SER A 412 -0.84 0.21 -7.55
CA SER A 412 -1.90 -0.41 -8.36
C SER A 412 -3.08 -0.96 -7.53
N GLU A 413 -3.38 -0.33 -6.38
CA GLU A 413 -4.48 -0.73 -5.47
C GLU A 413 -5.80 -0.01 -5.81
N MET A 414 -6.11 0.15 -7.08
CA MET A 414 -7.17 1.00 -7.60
C MET A 414 -8.59 0.58 -7.23
N ILE A 415 -8.86 -0.72 -7.08
CA ILE A 415 -10.21 -1.22 -6.76
C ILE A 415 -10.66 -0.74 -5.38
N SER A 416 -9.76 -0.74 -4.40
CA SER A 416 -10.01 -0.22 -3.05
C SER A 416 -10.29 1.29 -3.07
N TYR A 417 -9.53 2.03 -3.86
CA TYR A 417 -9.65 3.47 -4.02
C TYR A 417 -10.98 3.90 -4.66
N GLN A 418 -11.46 3.18 -5.67
CA GLN A 418 -12.76 3.48 -6.32
C GLN A 418 -13.94 3.31 -5.38
N LYS A 419 -13.93 2.27 -4.53
CA LYS A 419 -14.96 2.06 -3.52
C LYS A 419 -15.03 3.22 -2.51
N MET A 420 -13.90 3.86 -2.21
CA MET A 420 -13.86 5.04 -1.34
C MET A 420 -14.41 6.30 -2.04
N LYS A 421 -14.04 6.53 -3.32
CA LYS A 421 -14.59 7.67 -4.10
C LYS A 421 -16.08 7.54 -4.39
N GLY A 422 -16.57 6.33 -4.68
CA GLY A 422 -17.99 6.07 -4.96
C GLY A 422 -18.94 6.30 -3.77
N ARG A 423 -18.44 6.16 -2.54
CA ARG A 423 -19.22 6.39 -1.30
C ARG A 423 -19.39 7.86 -0.92
N ARG A 424 -18.72 8.79 -1.62
CA ARG A 424 -18.86 10.25 -1.41
C ARG A 424 -19.99 10.89 -2.23
N LYS A 425 -20.70 10.13 -3.04
CA LYS A 425 -21.81 10.63 -3.88
C LYS A 425 -23.21 10.28 -3.39
N ASP A 426 -23.30 9.50 -2.33
CA ASP A 426 -24.55 9.19 -1.61
C ASP A 426 -24.49 9.78 -0.19
#